data_cc7ee369adb06151c3c815830515e227
#
_entry.id   cc7ee369adb06151c3c815830515e227
#
_cell.length_a   1.000
_cell.length_b   1.000
_cell.length_c   1.000
_cell.angle_alpha   90.00
_cell.angle_beta   90.00
_cell.angle_gamma   90.00
#
_symmetry.space_group_name_H-M   'P 1'
#
loop_
_entity.id
_entity.type
_entity.pdbx_description
1 polymer ?
#
loop_
_entity_poly.entity_id
_entity_poly.type
_entity_poly.pdbx_seq_one_letter_code
_entity_poly.pdbx_strand_id
1 'polypeptide(L)'
;PATIVGVPPQEDAYIAKATERIFLAPIRRAMLPEADDLWMPWQGVAHNIAVANIRTAYPGQGLKTASSLWGAGQMMFNKFLLVVSTPDDVRQAGVLASLLRRVRLPEQALLSRGPLDVLDHASPQAGLGGKMAVDLTGVSPEDVPAEIRLPDRWEFCCGVTSVDCSLAETWGALVLFAGRSAEVDAEGFVLRNEVQGVSWVVVMDAVAEEFPFSDRLWLAAAACDPSRDVRLSGGMAFFDARTKAGGVGGFARRWPNVVASSPETIARVDDRWAEYGLGEFVESPSLRYLKLQERPGAEF
;
A
#
# COMPACT_ATOMS: atom_id res chain seq x y z
N PRO A 1 -10.47 -14.64 7.56
CA PRO A 1 -11.25 -14.84 6.37
C PRO A 1 -10.48 -14.37 5.15
N ALA A 2 -10.44 -15.20 4.13
CA ALA A 2 -9.68 -15.02 2.92
C ALA A 2 -10.21 -13.93 1.97
N THR A 3 -11.20 -13.19 2.37
CA THR A 3 -12.01 -12.35 1.49
C THR A 3 -11.36 -11.05 1.03
N ILE A 4 -10.15 -10.75 1.48
CA ILE A 4 -9.65 -9.38 1.35
C ILE A 4 -8.50 -9.24 0.40
N VAL A 5 -7.85 -10.31 0.06
CA VAL A 5 -6.92 -10.35 -1.07
C VAL A 5 -7.72 -10.69 -2.34
N GLY A 6 -8.99 -10.41 -2.35
CA GLY A 6 -9.83 -10.65 -3.51
C GLY A 6 -9.61 -9.62 -4.59
N VAL A 7 -10.23 -9.86 -5.71
CA VAL A 7 -10.52 -8.83 -6.71
C VAL A 7 -10.78 -7.52 -6.00
N PRO A 8 -10.20 -6.40 -6.44
CA PRO A 8 -10.42 -5.12 -5.80
C PRO A 8 -11.90 -5.01 -5.52
N PRO A 9 -12.30 -5.08 -4.25
CA PRO A 9 -13.71 -5.25 -3.96
C PRO A 9 -14.36 -3.92 -4.31
N GLN A 10 -15.12 -3.91 -5.36
CA GLN A 10 -15.89 -2.75 -5.76
C GLN A 10 -16.79 -2.31 -4.61
N GLU A 11 -17.29 -3.28 -3.82
CA GLU A 11 -18.04 -3.01 -2.60
C GLU A 11 -17.21 -2.27 -1.56
N ASP A 12 -15.95 -2.66 -1.33
CA ASP A 12 -15.07 -1.97 -0.38
C ASP A 12 -14.70 -0.57 -0.85
N ALA A 13 -14.62 -0.32 -2.16
CA ALA A 13 -14.46 1.02 -2.68
C ALA A 13 -15.66 1.92 -2.36
N TYR A 14 -16.88 1.41 -2.42
CA TYR A 14 -18.07 2.14 -1.99
C TYR A 14 -18.10 2.34 -0.48
N ILE A 15 -17.76 1.32 0.29
CA ILE A 15 -17.66 1.40 1.75
C ILE A 15 -16.59 2.41 2.16
N ALA A 16 -15.41 2.39 1.52
CA ALA A 16 -14.36 3.36 1.76
C ALA A 16 -14.84 4.79 1.50
N LYS A 17 -15.56 5.03 0.39
CA LYS A 17 -16.14 6.35 0.09
C LYS A 17 -17.19 6.80 1.09
N ALA A 18 -18.07 5.92 1.53
CA ALA A 18 -19.04 6.21 2.59
C ALA A 18 -18.32 6.51 3.91
N THR A 19 -17.29 5.73 4.24
CA THR A 19 -16.47 5.86 5.45
C THR A 19 -15.76 7.22 5.51
N GLU A 20 -15.15 7.67 4.41
CA GLU A 20 -14.54 9.00 4.32
C GLU A 20 -15.51 10.10 4.76
N ARG A 21 -16.73 10.06 4.27
CA ARG A 21 -17.76 11.07 4.57
C ARG A 21 -18.32 10.95 5.98
N ILE A 22 -18.57 9.72 6.41
CA ILE A 22 -19.16 9.45 7.72
C ILE A 22 -18.16 9.77 8.84
N PHE A 23 -16.87 9.47 8.65
CA PHE A 23 -15.88 9.61 9.72
C PHE A 23 -15.24 10.99 9.76
N LEU A 24 -15.06 11.67 8.65
CA LEU A 24 -14.39 12.96 8.64
C LEU A 24 -15.11 13.99 9.54
N ALA A 25 -16.43 14.08 9.48
CA ALA A 25 -17.19 15.07 10.24
C ALA A 25 -17.07 14.88 11.77
N PRO A 26 -17.27 13.69 12.36
CA PRO A 26 -17.07 13.49 13.79
C PRO A 26 -15.60 13.61 14.22
N ILE A 27 -14.62 13.18 13.38
CA ILE A 27 -13.20 13.34 13.67
C ILE A 27 -12.83 14.82 13.76
N ARG A 28 -13.25 15.64 12.80
CA ARG A 28 -13.04 17.09 12.83
C ARG A 28 -13.65 17.72 14.06
N ARG A 29 -14.85 17.30 14.41
CA ARG A 29 -15.60 17.88 15.53
C ARG A 29 -15.00 17.56 16.88
N ALA A 30 -14.51 16.33 17.05
CA ALA A 30 -14.11 15.80 18.35
C ALA A 30 -12.61 15.85 18.63
N MET A 31 -11.77 15.70 17.61
CA MET A 31 -10.35 15.42 17.81
C MET A 31 -9.39 16.23 16.94
N LEU A 32 -9.74 16.48 15.68
CA LEU A 32 -8.85 17.06 14.66
C LEU A 32 -9.57 18.14 13.86
N PRO A 33 -9.84 19.32 14.47
CA PRO A 33 -10.51 20.41 13.78
C PRO A 33 -9.73 20.94 12.57
N GLU A 34 -8.43 20.67 12.53
CA GLU A 34 -7.52 20.98 11.43
C GLU A 34 -7.63 20.05 10.23
N ALA A 35 -8.31 18.90 10.34
CA ALA A 35 -8.45 17.97 9.21
C ALA A 35 -9.41 18.53 8.16
N ASP A 36 -8.92 18.78 6.96
CA ASP A 36 -9.72 19.28 5.82
C ASP A 36 -10.28 18.15 4.98
N ASP A 37 -9.51 17.07 4.77
CA ASP A 37 -9.94 15.92 3.98
C ASP A 37 -9.36 14.62 4.55
N LEU A 38 -10.07 13.52 4.29
CA LEU A 38 -9.64 12.14 4.55
C LEU A 38 -9.96 11.33 3.29
N TRP A 39 -8.93 10.74 2.70
CA TRP A 39 -9.08 9.88 1.54
C TRP A 39 -8.61 8.46 1.85
N MET A 40 -9.43 7.50 1.46
CA MET A 40 -9.13 6.07 1.56
C MET A 40 -9.13 5.49 0.14
N PRO A 41 -7.96 5.35 -0.50
CA PRO A 41 -7.87 4.80 -1.84
C PRO A 41 -8.31 3.34 -1.85
N TRP A 42 -8.99 2.91 -2.91
CA TRP A 42 -9.48 1.54 -3.02
C TRP A 42 -8.35 0.48 -2.97
N GLN A 43 -7.14 0.85 -3.40
CA GLN A 43 -5.96 -0.01 -3.28
C GLN A 43 -5.61 -0.36 -1.83
N GLY A 44 -6.02 0.49 -0.90
CA GLY A 44 -5.82 0.28 0.52
C GLY A 44 -6.82 -0.66 1.18
N VAL A 45 -7.82 -1.14 0.45
CA VAL A 45 -8.89 -2.01 0.97
C VAL A 45 -9.33 -1.58 2.38
N ALA A 46 -10.34 -0.76 2.46
CA ALA A 46 -10.94 -0.20 3.67
C ALA A 46 -9.95 0.54 4.61
N HIS A 47 -9.00 -0.13 5.24
CA HIS A 47 -8.16 0.46 6.28
C HIS A 47 -6.65 0.37 6.02
N ASN A 48 -6.20 -0.31 4.97
CA ASN A 48 -4.75 -0.48 4.76
C ASN A 48 -4.05 0.83 4.43
N ILE A 49 -4.64 1.69 3.61
CA ILE A 49 -4.06 3.00 3.26
C ILE A 49 -5.08 4.10 3.53
N ALA A 50 -4.62 5.19 4.13
CA ALA A 50 -5.37 6.43 4.23
C ALA A 50 -4.47 7.64 4.01
N VAL A 51 -5.04 8.72 3.51
CA VAL A 51 -4.39 10.03 3.35
C VAL A 51 -5.23 11.06 4.10
N ALA A 52 -4.62 11.74 5.06
CA ALA A 52 -5.24 12.84 5.79
C ALA A 52 -4.65 14.17 5.35
N ASN A 53 -5.47 15.06 4.79
CA ASN A 53 -5.07 16.43 4.49
C ASN A 53 -5.46 17.34 5.64
N ILE A 54 -4.49 18.07 6.20
CA ILE A 54 -4.69 18.93 7.37
C ILE A 54 -4.17 20.34 7.13
N ARG A 55 -4.69 21.29 7.86
CA ARG A 55 -4.08 22.62 8.00
C ARG A 55 -3.03 22.58 9.08
N THR A 56 -1.76 22.64 8.67
CA THR A 56 -0.63 22.57 9.59
C THR A 56 -0.39 23.95 10.22
N ALA A 57 -0.21 23.98 11.54
CA ALA A 57 0.09 25.17 12.30
C ALA A 57 1.50 25.15 12.92
N TYR A 58 2.10 23.99 13.08
CA TYR A 58 3.44 23.81 13.65
C TYR A 58 4.13 22.53 13.15
N PRO A 59 5.49 22.50 13.16
CA PRO A 59 6.24 21.29 12.78
C PRO A 59 5.89 20.09 13.67
N GLY A 60 5.78 18.89 13.08
CA GLY A 60 5.44 17.66 13.80
C GLY A 60 3.94 17.46 14.04
N GLN A 61 3.08 18.38 13.61
CA GLN A 61 1.64 18.21 13.73
C GLN A 61 1.11 17.00 12.95
N GLY A 62 1.76 16.63 11.85
CA GLY A 62 1.42 15.44 11.09
C GLY A 62 1.55 14.15 11.90
N LEU A 63 2.61 13.98 12.69
CA LEU A 63 2.78 12.83 13.57
C LEU A 63 1.76 12.82 14.73
N LYS A 64 1.43 13.98 15.29
CA LYS A 64 0.33 14.11 16.27
C LYS A 64 -1.00 13.70 15.64
N THR A 65 -1.25 14.13 14.40
CA THR A 65 -2.46 13.78 13.65
C THR A 65 -2.55 12.27 13.43
N ALA A 66 -1.44 11.63 13.04
CA ALA A 66 -1.37 10.17 12.88
C ALA A 66 -1.77 9.45 14.17
N SER A 67 -1.18 9.83 15.29
CA SER A 67 -1.49 9.25 16.61
C SER A 67 -2.95 9.45 17.01
N SER A 68 -3.52 10.62 16.70
CA SER A 68 -4.92 10.92 16.99
C SER A 68 -5.89 10.10 16.12
N LEU A 69 -5.60 9.95 14.82
CA LEU A 69 -6.40 9.13 13.90
C LEU A 69 -6.37 7.65 14.30
N TRP A 70 -5.23 7.13 14.69
CA TRP A 70 -5.11 5.75 15.19
C TRP A 70 -5.81 5.49 16.52
N GLY A 71 -6.27 6.54 17.21
CA GLY A 71 -7.17 6.47 18.37
C GLY A 71 -8.65 6.72 18.04
N ALA A 72 -9.00 6.99 16.79
CA ALA A 72 -10.31 7.53 16.40
C ALA A 72 -11.20 6.47 15.72
N GLY A 73 -12.07 5.82 16.47
CA GLY A 73 -13.08 4.91 15.91
C GLY A 73 -12.46 3.86 14.97
N GLN A 74 -13.02 3.67 13.79
CA GLN A 74 -12.49 2.68 12.82
C GLN A 74 -11.14 3.08 12.21
N MET A 75 -10.72 4.35 12.29
CA MET A 75 -9.39 4.74 11.87
C MET A 75 -8.29 4.10 12.72
N MET A 76 -8.61 3.57 13.90
CA MET A 76 -7.66 2.76 14.67
C MET A 76 -7.15 1.54 13.90
N PHE A 77 -7.89 1.06 12.90
CA PHE A 77 -7.50 -0.10 12.08
C PHE A 77 -6.60 0.26 10.90
N ASN A 78 -6.40 1.56 10.61
CA ASN A 78 -5.55 1.98 9.51
C ASN A 78 -4.10 1.54 9.73
N LYS A 79 -3.48 1.02 8.65
CA LYS A 79 -2.13 0.48 8.67
C LYS A 79 -1.08 1.47 8.15
N PHE A 80 -1.30 2.01 6.95
CA PHE A 80 -0.43 3.02 6.34
C PHE A 80 -1.16 4.35 6.26
N LEU A 81 -0.58 5.40 6.82
CA LEU A 81 -1.16 6.74 6.85
C LEU A 81 -0.20 7.76 6.28
N LEU A 82 -0.64 8.49 5.26
CA LEU A 82 0.03 9.70 4.81
C LEU A 82 -0.67 10.92 5.41
N VAL A 83 0.07 11.80 6.05
CA VAL A 83 -0.46 13.08 6.52
C VAL A 83 0.18 14.19 5.70
N VAL A 84 -0.65 14.95 5.01
CA VAL A 84 -0.25 16.01 4.10
C VAL A 84 -0.83 17.36 4.50
N SER A 85 -0.25 18.45 4.00
CA SER A 85 -0.81 19.79 4.08
C SER A 85 -0.66 20.43 2.70
N THR A 86 -1.72 20.38 1.91
CA THR A 86 -1.72 20.89 0.53
C THR A 86 -3.08 21.45 0.16
N PRO A 87 -3.14 22.52 -0.66
CA PRO A 87 -4.38 23.00 -1.25
C PRO A 87 -4.87 22.12 -2.41
N ASP A 88 -4.02 21.26 -2.94
CA ASP A 88 -4.30 20.42 -4.09
C ASP A 88 -5.10 19.16 -3.71
N ASP A 89 -5.83 18.60 -4.66
CA ASP A 89 -6.59 17.36 -4.45
C ASP A 89 -5.65 16.16 -4.33
N VAL A 90 -5.58 15.58 -3.14
CA VAL A 90 -4.74 14.41 -2.81
C VAL A 90 -5.10 13.14 -3.59
N ARG A 91 -6.25 13.13 -4.28
CA ARG A 91 -6.66 12.01 -5.16
C ARG A 91 -5.92 12.02 -6.49
N GLN A 92 -5.29 13.13 -6.82
CA GLN A 92 -4.42 13.24 -7.98
C GLN A 92 -3.06 12.60 -7.66
N ALA A 93 -2.72 11.54 -8.37
CA ALA A 93 -1.49 10.78 -8.13
C ALA A 93 -0.22 11.65 -8.18
N GLY A 94 -0.17 12.65 -9.06
CA GLY A 94 0.95 13.59 -9.16
C GLY A 94 1.18 14.44 -7.92
N VAL A 95 0.13 14.76 -7.16
CA VAL A 95 0.25 15.51 -5.89
C VAL A 95 0.98 14.67 -4.85
N LEU A 96 0.51 13.45 -4.61
CA LEU A 96 1.17 12.54 -3.65
C LEU A 96 2.58 12.15 -4.10
N ALA A 97 2.77 11.87 -5.39
CA ALA A 97 4.07 11.54 -5.95
C ALA A 97 5.08 12.67 -5.68
N SER A 98 4.68 13.91 -5.94
CA SER A 98 5.50 15.09 -5.70
C SER A 98 5.91 15.25 -4.22
N LEU A 99 5.01 14.98 -3.29
CA LEU A 99 5.31 15.04 -1.85
C LEU A 99 6.21 13.89 -1.41
N LEU A 100 5.87 12.65 -1.80
CA LEU A 100 6.64 11.46 -1.45
C LEU A 100 8.06 11.47 -2.03
N ARG A 101 8.24 12.12 -3.19
CA ARG A 101 9.55 12.30 -3.84
C ARG A 101 10.52 13.17 -3.03
N ARG A 102 10.00 13.97 -2.10
CA ARG A 102 10.74 14.93 -1.27
C ARG A 102 10.79 14.54 0.21
N VAL A 103 10.30 13.37 0.55
CA VAL A 103 10.33 12.88 1.95
C VAL A 103 11.75 12.79 2.48
N ARG A 104 11.90 13.07 3.77
CA ARG A 104 13.15 12.87 4.51
C ARG A 104 12.95 11.74 5.52
N LEU A 105 13.59 10.62 5.27
CA LEU A 105 13.53 9.45 6.12
C LEU A 105 14.83 9.33 6.94
N PRO A 106 14.74 8.91 8.20
CA PRO A 106 13.54 8.42 8.91
C PRO A 106 12.71 9.50 9.61
N GLU A 107 13.10 10.77 9.60
CA GLU A 107 12.56 11.85 10.46
C GLU A 107 11.06 12.07 10.25
N GLN A 108 10.57 11.88 9.04
CA GLN A 108 9.15 12.05 8.69
C GLN A 108 8.34 10.75 8.79
N ALA A 109 8.92 9.67 9.28
CA ALA A 109 8.23 8.39 9.44
C ALA A 109 7.99 8.05 10.91
N LEU A 110 6.82 7.50 11.20
CA LEU A 110 6.46 6.97 12.51
C LEU A 110 6.08 5.49 12.35
N LEU A 111 6.87 4.61 12.93
CA LEU A 111 6.52 3.19 13.08
C LEU A 111 5.87 2.98 14.44
N SER A 112 4.78 2.25 14.45
CA SER A 112 4.01 1.95 15.65
C SER A 112 3.42 0.54 15.57
N ARG A 113 2.72 0.12 16.61
CA ARG A 113 1.99 -1.15 16.66
C ARG A 113 0.63 -0.93 17.31
N GLY A 114 -0.40 -1.56 16.78
CA GLY A 114 -1.74 -1.39 17.34
C GLY A 114 -2.79 -2.26 16.64
N PRO A 115 -4.06 -2.00 16.95
CA PRO A 115 -5.17 -2.69 16.31
C PRO A 115 -5.12 -2.54 14.78
N LEU A 116 -5.37 -3.64 14.07
CA LEU A 116 -5.57 -3.69 12.63
C LEU A 116 -6.95 -4.29 12.33
N ASP A 117 -7.40 -4.11 11.10
CA ASP A 117 -8.63 -4.74 10.63
C ASP A 117 -8.53 -6.26 10.79
N VAL A 118 -9.63 -6.88 11.20
CA VAL A 118 -9.72 -8.35 11.29
C VAL A 118 -9.41 -9.03 9.95
N LEU A 119 -9.60 -8.31 8.89
CA LEU A 119 -9.34 -8.72 7.52
C LEU A 119 -7.86 -8.59 7.13
N ASP A 120 -7.04 -7.88 7.87
CA ASP A 120 -5.59 -7.85 7.64
C ASP A 120 -4.99 -9.24 7.87
N HIS A 121 -4.38 -9.78 6.83
CA HIS A 121 -3.77 -11.11 6.88
C HIS A 121 -2.23 -11.05 6.97
N ALA A 122 -1.62 -9.88 6.73
CA ALA A 122 -0.18 -9.73 6.75
C ALA A 122 0.41 -9.77 8.17
N SER A 123 -0.34 -9.33 9.16
CA SER A 123 0.14 -9.33 10.55
C SER A 123 0.30 -10.75 11.09
N PRO A 124 1.35 -11.02 11.89
CA PRO A 124 1.56 -12.33 12.49
C PRO A 124 0.52 -12.68 13.55
N GLN A 125 -0.22 -11.70 14.04
CA GLN A 125 -1.28 -11.85 15.03
C GLN A 125 -2.59 -11.25 14.50
N ALA A 126 -3.69 -12.00 14.60
CA ALA A 126 -4.99 -11.50 14.14
C ALA A 126 -5.41 -10.23 14.90
N GLY A 127 -5.75 -9.18 14.14
CA GLY A 127 -6.24 -7.91 14.66
C GLY A 127 -5.18 -7.03 15.36
N LEU A 128 -3.89 -7.40 15.31
CA LEU A 128 -2.83 -6.61 15.92
C LEU A 128 -1.55 -6.71 15.08
N GLY A 129 -1.02 -5.59 14.64
CA GLY A 129 0.20 -5.57 13.82
C GLY A 129 0.85 -4.20 13.76
N GLY A 130 1.77 -4.07 12.81
CA GLY A 130 2.52 -2.85 12.56
C GLY A 130 1.69 -1.75 11.92
N LYS A 131 2.09 -0.52 12.19
CA LYS A 131 1.54 0.70 11.57
C LYS A 131 2.68 1.60 11.14
N MET A 132 2.49 2.29 10.02
CA MET A 132 3.42 3.31 9.56
C MET A 132 2.68 4.57 9.17
N ALA A 133 3.09 5.71 9.69
CA ALA A 133 2.68 7.02 9.20
C ALA A 133 3.85 7.75 8.57
N VAL A 134 3.56 8.58 7.57
CA VAL A 134 4.54 9.49 6.95
C VAL A 134 3.98 10.90 7.05
N ASP A 135 4.74 11.78 7.71
CA ASP A 135 4.41 13.18 7.86
C ASP A 135 5.00 13.99 6.70
N LEU A 136 4.16 14.31 5.74
CA LEU A 136 4.49 15.14 4.58
C LEU A 136 4.04 16.60 4.75
N THR A 137 3.59 17.00 5.94
CA THR A 137 3.06 18.35 6.18
C THR A 137 4.13 19.44 6.11
N GLY A 138 5.38 19.08 6.32
CA GLY A 138 6.53 19.99 6.22
C GLY A 138 7.24 19.94 4.86
N VAL A 139 6.72 19.20 3.90
CA VAL A 139 7.29 19.13 2.54
C VAL A 139 6.78 20.30 1.71
N SER A 140 7.70 21.11 1.18
CA SER A 140 7.37 22.22 0.29
C SER A 140 7.53 21.79 -1.18
N PRO A 141 6.67 22.31 -2.09
CA PRO A 141 6.93 22.20 -3.53
C PRO A 141 8.26 22.80 -3.98
N GLU A 142 8.80 23.74 -3.18
CA GLU A 142 10.09 24.40 -3.42
C GLU A 142 11.29 23.54 -3.00
N ASP A 143 11.07 22.51 -2.19
CA ASP A 143 12.12 21.58 -1.80
C ASP A 143 12.62 20.83 -3.05
N VAL A 144 13.91 20.90 -3.31
CA VAL A 144 14.53 20.19 -4.44
C VAL A 144 14.67 18.71 -4.07
N PRO A 145 14.03 17.79 -4.80
CA PRO A 145 14.20 16.38 -4.52
C PRO A 145 15.64 15.94 -4.87
N ALA A 146 16.12 14.91 -4.19
CA ALA A 146 17.43 14.34 -4.50
C ALA A 146 17.48 13.86 -5.96
N GLU A 147 18.62 14.04 -6.64
CA GLU A 147 18.82 13.55 -8.00
C GLU A 147 18.76 12.03 -8.01
N ILE A 148 17.96 11.45 -8.92
CA ILE A 148 17.95 10.01 -9.13
C ILE A 148 19.16 9.60 -9.95
N ARG A 149 19.90 8.63 -9.42
CA ARG A 149 20.97 7.96 -10.16
C ARG A 149 20.74 6.46 -10.10
N LEU A 150 20.58 5.88 -11.29
CA LEU A 150 20.39 4.45 -11.50
C LEU A 150 21.57 3.92 -12.33
N PRO A 151 21.91 2.64 -12.19
CA PRO A 151 22.97 2.04 -12.99
C PRO A 151 22.55 1.92 -14.46
N ASP A 152 23.49 2.07 -15.38
CA ASP A 152 23.27 1.79 -16.80
C ASP A 152 22.91 0.32 -17.04
N ARG A 153 23.41 -0.55 -16.18
CA ARG A 153 23.17 -1.99 -16.22
C ARG A 153 23.04 -2.54 -14.79
N TRP A 154 21.94 -3.24 -14.54
CA TRP A 154 21.67 -3.86 -13.25
C TRP A 154 22.51 -5.12 -13.02
N GLU A 155 23.14 -5.21 -11.85
CA GLU A 155 23.71 -6.45 -11.33
C GLU A 155 22.65 -7.16 -10.48
N PHE A 156 22.04 -8.22 -11.01
CA PHE A 156 21.03 -9.00 -10.27
C PHE A 156 21.73 -9.90 -9.27
N CYS A 157 21.50 -9.60 -7.99
CA CYS A 157 22.07 -10.25 -6.81
C CYS A 157 21.10 -10.20 -5.65
N CYS A 158 21.51 -10.66 -4.48
CA CYS A 158 20.77 -10.50 -3.22
C CYS A 158 19.33 -11.04 -3.29
N GLY A 159 19.05 -12.04 -4.13
CA GLY A 159 17.74 -12.65 -4.30
C GLY A 159 16.78 -11.90 -5.23
N VAL A 160 17.19 -10.75 -5.78
CA VAL A 160 16.40 -9.96 -6.73
C VAL A 160 16.54 -10.53 -8.13
N THR A 161 15.43 -10.69 -8.86
CA THR A 161 15.38 -11.26 -10.22
C THR A 161 15.07 -10.24 -11.29
N SER A 162 14.34 -9.18 -10.96
CA SER A 162 14.06 -8.06 -11.87
C SER A 162 13.79 -6.78 -11.09
N VAL A 163 13.77 -5.64 -11.77
CA VAL A 163 13.54 -4.32 -11.17
C VAL A 163 12.69 -3.46 -12.10
N ASP A 164 11.69 -2.78 -11.53
CA ASP A 164 10.95 -1.72 -12.19
C ASP A 164 11.39 -0.37 -11.61
N CYS A 165 12.04 0.43 -12.43
CA CYS A 165 12.49 1.78 -12.12
C CYS A 165 11.58 2.88 -12.71
N SER A 166 10.46 2.53 -13.31
CA SER A 166 9.54 3.50 -13.93
C SER A 166 8.98 4.54 -12.95
N LEU A 167 8.98 4.22 -11.66
CA LEU A 167 8.50 5.08 -10.59
C LEU A 167 9.62 5.95 -9.96
N ALA A 168 10.88 5.76 -10.35
CA ALA A 168 12.01 6.41 -9.69
C ALA A 168 11.93 7.93 -9.78
N GLU A 169 11.76 8.50 -10.96
CA GLU A 169 11.73 9.94 -11.16
C GLU A 169 10.47 10.60 -10.57
N THR A 170 9.33 9.94 -10.64
CA THR A 170 8.05 10.53 -10.23
C THR A 170 7.77 10.35 -8.74
N TRP A 171 8.05 9.15 -8.19
CA TRP A 171 7.72 8.76 -6.81
C TRP A 171 8.94 8.63 -5.90
N GLY A 172 10.15 8.64 -6.44
CA GLY A 172 11.36 8.26 -5.71
C GLY A 172 11.34 6.79 -5.30
N ALA A 173 10.75 5.91 -6.11
CA ALA A 173 10.50 4.53 -5.76
C ALA A 173 11.10 3.53 -6.75
N LEU A 174 11.62 2.42 -6.21
CA LEU A 174 11.96 1.22 -6.96
C LEU A 174 11.08 0.05 -6.53
N VAL A 175 10.67 -0.77 -7.49
CA VAL A 175 10.03 -2.05 -7.20
C VAL A 175 11.00 -3.17 -7.60
N LEU A 176 11.37 -3.98 -6.63
CA LEU A 176 12.24 -5.15 -6.82
C LEU A 176 11.38 -6.41 -6.85
N PHE A 177 11.63 -7.31 -7.76
CA PHE A 177 10.90 -8.56 -7.84
C PHE A 177 11.80 -9.74 -7.44
N ALA A 178 11.21 -10.66 -6.71
CA ALA A 178 11.92 -11.83 -6.19
C ALA A 178 10.99 -13.04 -6.07
N GLY A 179 11.57 -14.22 -6.00
CA GLY A 179 10.81 -15.41 -5.67
C GLY A 179 10.24 -15.33 -4.25
N ARG A 180 9.05 -15.89 -4.03
CA ARG A 180 8.37 -15.87 -2.73
C ARG A 180 9.23 -16.40 -1.58
N SER A 181 9.98 -17.46 -1.81
CA SER A 181 10.84 -18.12 -0.80
C SER A 181 12.31 -17.70 -0.88
N ALA A 182 12.64 -16.71 -1.74
CA ALA A 182 14.00 -16.25 -1.87
C ALA A 182 14.42 -15.46 -0.61
N GLU A 183 15.64 -15.64 -0.17
CA GLU A 183 16.25 -14.71 0.76
C GLU A 183 16.62 -13.44 -0.01
N VAL A 184 16.08 -12.29 0.42
CA VAL A 184 16.27 -11.02 -0.27
C VAL A 184 16.92 -10.01 0.67
N ASP A 185 18.05 -9.46 0.23
CA ASP A 185 18.66 -8.29 0.84
C ASP A 185 18.51 -7.08 -0.09
N ALA A 186 17.39 -6.36 0.05
CA ALA A 186 17.06 -5.21 -0.77
C ALA A 186 18.04 -4.04 -0.56
N GLU A 187 18.57 -3.85 0.65
CA GLU A 187 19.57 -2.81 0.92
C GLU A 187 20.90 -3.15 0.25
N GLY A 188 21.35 -4.40 0.38
CA GLY A 188 22.54 -4.88 -0.33
C GLY A 188 22.42 -4.75 -1.83
N PHE A 189 21.23 -5.01 -2.40
CA PHE A 189 20.96 -4.81 -3.83
C PHE A 189 21.12 -3.33 -4.25
N VAL A 190 20.51 -2.41 -3.49
CA VAL A 190 20.58 -0.96 -3.74
C VAL A 190 22.03 -0.46 -3.64
N LEU A 191 22.76 -0.88 -2.61
CA LEU A 191 24.16 -0.49 -2.40
C LEU A 191 25.07 -1.02 -3.53
N ARG A 192 24.91 -2.26 -3.92
CA ARG A 192 25.73 -2.89 -4.98
C ARG A 192 25.51 -2.25 -6.35
N ASN A 193 24.29 -1.79 -6.61
CA ASN A 193 23.93 -1.11 -7.84
C ASN A 193 24.10 0.41 -7.75
N GLU A 194 24.68 0.95 -6.68
CA GLU A 194 24.98 2.37 -6.48
C GLU A 194 23.76 3.29 -6.69
N VAL A 195 22.55 2.80 -6.36
CA VAL A 195 21.30 3.56 -6.53
C VAL A 195 21.28 4.75 -5.56
N GLN A 196 20.96 5.93 -6.07
CA GLN A 196 20.88 7.16 -5.28
C GLN A 196 19.57 7.92 -5.54
N GLY A 197 19.16 8.75 -4.57
CA GLY A 197 18.01 9.63 -4.69
C GLY A 197 16.65 8.96 -4.57
N VAL A 198 16.61 7.65 -4.34
CA VAL A 198 15.40 6.87 -4.08
C VAL A 198 15.10 6.87 -2.59
N SER A 199 13.82 7.04 -2.23
CA SER A 199 13.35 6.99 -0.83
C SER A 199 12.57 5.71 -0.52
N TRP A 200 12.01 5.04 -1.53
CA TRP A 200 11.08 3.92 -1.38
C TRP A 200 11.57 2.71 -2.17
N VAL A 201 11.79 1.60 -1.50
CA VAL A 201 12.19 0.34 -2.14
C VAL A 201 11.20 -0.74 -1.72
N VAL A 202 10.47 -1.30 -2.66
CA VAL A 202 9.41 -2.29 -2.41
C VAL A 202 9.78 -3.61 -3.06
N VAL A 203 9.92 -4.65 -2.28
CA VAL A 203 10.15 -6.02 -2.78
C VAL A 203 8.80 -6.71 -2.93
N MET A 204 8.53 -7.26 -4.11
CA MET A 204 7.29 -7.96 -4.44
C MET A 204 7.56 -9.36 -5.00
N ASP A 205 6.55 -10.22 -4.95
CA ASP A 205 6.59 -11.50 -5.65
C ASP A 205 6.79 -11.28 -7.15
N ALA A 206 7.61 -12.10 -7.81
CA ALA A 206 7.91 -12.00 -9.23
C ALA A 206 6.65 -11.97 -10.12
N VAL A 207 5.59 -12.70 -9.73
CA VAL A 207 4.31 -12.67 -10.46
C VAL A 207 3.64 -11.30 -10.47
N ALA A 208 3.98 -10.42 -9.52
CA ALA A 208 3.42 -9.07 -9.46
C ALA A 208 3.94 -8.14 -10.56
N GLU A 209 5.04 -8.49 -11.23
CA GLU A 209 5.63 -7.71 -12.31
C GLU A 209 4.68 -7.47 -13.48
N GLU A 210 3.78 -8.43 -13.73
CA GLU A 210 2.80 -8.36 -14.82
C GLU A 210 1.58 -7.46 -14.53
N PHE A 211 1.46 -6.94 -13.31
CA PHE A 211 0.30 -6.15 -12.90
C PHE A 211 0.57 -4.64 -13.00
N PRO A 212 -0.46 -3.82 -13.27
CA PRO A 212 -0.32 -2.37 -13.26
C PRO A 212 -0.04 -1.83 -11.86
N PHE A 213 0.47 -0.62 -11.78
CA PHE A 213 0.83 0.04 -10.52
C PHE A 213 -0.27 -0.01 -9.45
N SER A 214 -1.52 0.23 -9.84
CA SER A 214 -2.66 0.21 -8.92
C SER A 214 -2.85 -1.15 -8.24
N ASP A 215 -2.69 -2.23 -8.99
CA ASP A 215 -2.82 -3.59 -8.46
C ASP A 215 -1.60 -3.97 -7.61
N ARG A 216 -0.41 -3.54 -8.02
CA ARG A 216 0.83 -3.71 -7.21
C ARG A 216 0.72 -2.99 -5.88
N LEU A 217 0.18 -1.77 -5.85
CA LEU A 217 -0.04 -1.02 -4.61
C LEU A 217 -1.01 -1.75 -3.68
N TRP A 218 -2.11 -2.28 -4.23
CA TRP A 218 -3.05 -3.09 -3.48
C TRP A 218 -2.40 -4.36 -2.90
N LEU A 219 -1.67 -5.13 -3.72
CA LEU A 219 -0.96 -6.33 -3.28
C LEU A 219 0.08 -6.00 -2.20
N ALA A 220 0.86 -4.94 -2.38
CA ALA A 220 1.88 -4.51 -1.43
C ALA A 220 1.26 -4.10 -0.08
N ALA A 221 0.21 -3.29 -0.10
CA ALA A 221 -0.47 -2.87 1.11
C ALA A 221 -1.09 -4.05 1.88
N ALA A 222 -1.62 -5.05 1.15
CA ALA A 222 -2.21 -6.24 1.73
C ALA A 222 -1.17 -7.21 2.30
N ALA A 223 0.03 -7.28 1.70
CA ALA A 223 1.05 -8.27 2.07
C ALA A 223 2.08 -7.80 3.12
N CYS A 224 2.15 -6.51 3.40
CA CYS A 224 3.16 -5.91 4.27
C CYS A 224 2.62 -5.61 5.66
N ASP A 225 3.30 -6.08 6.71
CA ASP A 225 3.12 -5.65 8.09
C ASP A 225 4.29 -4.72 8.49
N PRO A 226 4.04 -3.43 8.78
CA PRO A 226 5.13 -2.47 9.04
C PRO A 226 6.09 -2.88 10.17
N SER A 227 5.66 -3.63 11.17
CA SER A 227 6.53 -4.03 12.28
C SER A 227 7.51 -5.15 11.93
N ARG A 228 7.22 -5.91 10.89
CA ARG A 228 8.07 -7.02 10.42
C ARG A 228 8.78 -6.70 9.11
N ASP A 229 8.06 -6.03 8.20
CA ASP A 229 8.42 -5.97 6.79
C ASP A 229 8.95 -4.60 6.38
N VAL A 230 8.92 -3.59 7.27
CA VAL A 230 9.44 -2.26 6.97
C VAL A 230 10.72 -2.00 7.74
N ARG A 231 11.75 -1.56 7.03
CA ARG A 231 13.01 -1.11 7.61
C ARG A 231 13.37 0.28 7.07
N LEU A 232 13.76 1.17 7.96
CA LEU A 232 14.28 2.49 7.62
C LEU A 232 15.79 2.48 7.75
N SER A 233 16.51 2.76 6.67
CA SER A 233 17.98 2.76 6.65
C SER A 233 18.50 3.66 5.51
N GLY A 234 19.59 4.37 5.75
CA GLY A 234 20.27 5.15 4.71
C GLY A 234 19.39 6.20 4.00
N GLY A 235 18.40 6.78 4.68
CA GLY A 235 17.45 7.72 4.08
C GLY A 235 16.37 7.06 3.22
N MET A 236 16.24 5.74 3.27
CA MET A 236 15.28 4.94 2.51
C MET A 236 14.37 4.13 3.42
N ALA A 237 13.18 3.81 2.93
CA ALA A 237 12.28 2.82 3.49
C ALA A 237 12.24 1.58 2.58
N PHE A 238 12.55 0.44 3.14
CA PHE A 238 12.53 -0.86 2.49
C PHE A 238 11.30 -1.63 2.96
N PHE A 239 10.51 -2.15 2.02
CA PHE A 239 9.29 -2.90 2.27
C PHE A 239 9.42 -4.31 1.69
N ASP A 240 9.29 -5.35 2.49
CA ASP A 240 9.08 -6.69 1.97
C ASP A 240 7.57 -6.95 1.84
N ALA A 241 7.04 -6.69 0.67
CA ALA A 241 5.63 -6.84 0.33
C ALA A 241 5.33 -8.15 -0.42
N ARG A 242 6.18 -9.17 -0.25
CA ARG A 242 5.93 -10.50 -0.81
C ARG A 242 4.92 -11.27 0.03
N THR A 243 4.25 -12.22 -0.60
CA THR A 243 3.45 -13.24 0.09
C THR A 243 4.31 -14.01 1.10
N LYS A 244 3.82 -14.20 2.32
CA LYS A 244 4.54 -14.94 3.37
C LYS A 244 4.14 -16.42 3.35
N ALA A 245 5.07 -17.29 3.01
CA ALA A 245 4.90 -18.71 3.22
C ALA A 245 4.92 -19.04 4.74
N GLY A 246 4.27 -20.11 5.14
CA GLY A 246 4.28 -20.55 6.54
C GLY A 246 5.71 -20.68 7.07
N GLY A 247 5.99 -20.04 8.19
CA GLY A 247 7.31 -20.00 8.81
C GLY A 247 8.25 -18.89 8.35
N VAL A 248 7.97 -18.21 7.27
CA VAL A 248 8.77 -17.05 6.82
C VAL A 248 8.40 -15.82 7.63
N GLY A 249 9.40 -15.11 8.15
CA GLY A 249 9.19 -13.89 8.92
C GLY A 249 8.35 -14.05 10.19
N GLY A 250 8.25 -15.27 10.74
CA GLY A 250 7.43 -15.56 11.92
C GLY A 250 5.92 -15.57 11.63
N PHE A 251 5.50 -15.62 10.37
CA PHE A 251 4.09 -15.72 10.01
C PHE A 251 3.54 -17.10 10.37
N ALA A 252 2.67 -17.16 11.36
CA ALA A 252 2.15 -18.41 11.91
C ALA A 252 0.81 -18.86 11.29
N ARG A 253 0.17 -18.01 10.47
CA ARG A 253 -1.11 -18.30 9.82
C ARG A 253 -0.90 -18.78 8.39
N ARG A 254 -1.85 -19.59 7.87
CA ARG A 254 -1.89 -19.85 6.43
C ARG A 254 -2.10 -18.55 5.68
N TRP A 255 -1.32 -18.35 4.62
CA TRP A 255 -1.53 -17.20 3.75
C TRP A 255 -2.82 -17.42 2.93
N PRO A 256 -3.75 -16.46 2.92
CA PRO A 256 -5.00 -16.60 2.20
C PRO A 256 -4.76 -16.63 0.69
N ASN A 257 -5.59 -17.40 0.00
CA ASN A 257 -5.62 -17.36 -1.45
C ASN A 257 -6.24 -16.05 -1.95
N VAL A 258 -5.87 -15.61 -3.14
CA VAL A 258 -6.54 -14.48 -3.80
C VAL A 258 -7.94 -14.94 -4.22
N VAL A 259 -8.96 -14.20 -3.81
CA VAL A 259 -10.36 -14.51 -4.16
C VAL A 259 -10.68 -13.86 -5.50
N ALA A 260 -11.02 -14.68 -6.48
CA ALA A 260 -11.51 -14.26 -7.79
C ALA A 260 -12.68 -15.14 -8.19
N SER A 261 -13.58 -14.65 -9.05
CA SER A 261 -14.67 -15.45 -9.57
C SER A 261 -14.12 -16.66 -10.35
N SER A 262 -14.75 -17.83 -10.19
CA SER A 262 -14.34 -19.01 -10.96
C SER A 262 -14.60 -18.83 -12.46
N PRO A 263 -13.84 -19.51 -13.33
CA PRO A 263 -14.08 -19.46 -14.77
C PRO A 263 -15.54 -19.78 -15.15
N GLU A 264 -16.17 -20.74 -14.46
CA GLU A 264 -17.56 -21.13 -14.71
C GLU A 264 -18.53 -20.01 -14.31
N THR A 265 -18.23 -19.28 -13.23
CA THR A 265 -19.05 -18.15 -12.80
C THR A 265 -18.89 -17.00 -13.78
N ILE A 266 -17.68 -16.73 -14.24
CA ILE A 266 -17.39 -15.70 -15.24
C ILE A 266 -18.18 -16.02 -16.52
N ALA A 267 -18.01 -17.21 -17.09
CA ALA A 267 -18.70 -17.62 -18.31
C ALA A 267 -20.22 -17.47 -18.17
N ARG A 268 -20.79 -17.92 -17.05
CA ARG A 268 -22.24 -17.80 -16.81
C ARG A 268 -22.72 -16.35 -16.75
N VAL A 269 -21.92 -15.44 -16.24
CA VAL A 269 -22.25 -14.00 -16.19
C VAL A 269 -22.12 -13.40 -17.59
N ASP A 270 -21.05 -13.73 -18.31
CA ASP A 270 -20.78 -13.22 -19.66
C ASP A 270 -21.86 -13.66 -20.66
N ASP A 271 -22.25 -14.93 -20.64
CA ASP A 271 -23.32 -15.48 -21.49
C ASP A 271 -24.67 -14.78 -21.27
N ARG A 272 -24.89 -14.26 -20.08
CA ARG A 272 -26.15 -13.61 -19.69
C ARG A 272 -26.03 -12.08 -19.59
N TRP A 273 -24.91 -11.49 -19.99
CA TRP A 273 -24.65 -10.05 -19.80
C TRP A 273 -25.82 -9.18 -20.35
N ALA A 274 -26.32 -9.49 -21.52
CA ALA A 274 -27.42 -8.75 -22.12
C ALA A 274 -28.71 -8.78 -21.29
N GLU A 275 -28.95 -9.86 -20.53
CA GLU A 275 -30.13 -9.99 -19.67
C GLU A 275 -30.10 -9.05 -18.47
N TYR A 276 -28.89 -8.64 -18.02
CA TYR A 276 -28.73 -7.77 -16.86
C TYR A 276 -28.97 -6.29 -17.16
N GLY A 277 -29.01 -5.89 -18.43
CA GLY A 277 -29.29 -4.51 -18.83
C GLY A 277 -28.21 -3.51 -18.38
N LEU A 278 -26.96 -3.96 -18.22
CA LEU A 278 -25.84 -3.14 -17.71
C LEU A 278 -25.11 -2.34 -18.81
N GLY A 279 -25.60 -2.36 -20.04
CA GLY A 279 -24.99 -1.69 -21.18
C GLY A 279 -24.00 -2.56 -21.95
N GLU A 280 -22.97 -1.95 -22.53
CA GLU A 280 -21.96 -2.68 -23.31
C GLU A 280 -21.25 -3.74 -22.45
N PHE A 281 -20.83 -4.83 -23.11
CA PHE A 281 -20.12 -5.91 -22.43
C PHE A 281 -18.81 -5.42 -21.82
N VAL A 282 -18.57 -5.80 -20.57
CA VAL A 282 -17.33 -5.53 -19.86
C VAL A 282 -16.74 -6.85 -19.39
N GLU A 283 -15.53 -7.14 -19.84
CA GLU A 283 -14.79 -8.33 -19.42
C GLU A 283 -14.63 -8.39 -17.90
N SER A 284 -14.79 -9.59 -17.34
CA SER A 284 -14.66 -9.77 -15.89
C SER A 284 -13.27 -9.36 -15.38
N PRO A 285 -13.17 -8.42 -14.42
CA PRO A 285 -11.88 -8.04 -13.82
C PRO A 285 -11.22 -9.20 -13.07
N SER A 286 -11.96 -10.25 -12.71
CA SER A 286 -11.42 -11.44 -12.06
C SER A 286 -10.43 -12.20 -12.93
N LEU A 287 -10.55 -12.16 -14.25
CA LEU A 287 -9.72 -12.93 -15.18
C LEU A 287 -8.21 -12.67 -14.95
N ARG A 288 -7.82 -11.41 -14.78
CA ARG A 288 -6.41 -11.06 -14.58
C ARG A 288 -5.84 -11.53 -13.25
N TYR A 289 -6.69 -11.80 -12.25
CA TYR A 289 -6.26 -12.23 -10.92
C TYR A 289 -6.25 -13.75 -10.74
N LEU A 290 -6.81 -14.52 -11.68
CA LEU A 290 -6.80 -15.99 -11.61
C LEU A 290 -5.38 -16.55 -11.49
N LYS A 291 -4.40 -15.91 -12.13
CA LYS A 291 -2.97 -16.32 -12.06
C LYS A 291 -2.33 -16.13 -10.68
N LEU A 292 -2.96 -15.36 -9.79
CA LEU A 292 -2.52 -15.22 -8.39
C LEU A 292 -3.08 -16.32 -7.49
N GLN A 293 -4.05 -17.10 -7.97
CA GLN A 293 -4.61 -18.20 -7.22
C GLN A 293 -3.68 -19.39 -7.25
N GLU A 294 -3.33 -19.90 -6.07
CA GLU A 294 -2.47 -21.08 -5.92
C GLU A 294 -3.27 -22.38 -5.88
N ARG A 295 -4.57 -22.27 -5.59
CA ARG A 295 -5.48 -23.38 -5.37
C ARG A 295 -6.91 -22.94 -5.63
N PRO A 296 -7.83 -23.87 -5.94
CA PRO A 296 -9.23 -23.52 -6.09
C PRO A 296 -9.84 -23.09 -4.75
N GLY A 297 -10.67 -22.05 -4.80
CA GLY A 297 -11.45 -21.53 -3.68
C GLY A 297 -10.65 -20.73 -2.66
N ALA A 298 -11.39 -20.14 -1.73
CA ALA A 298 -10.82 -19.51 -0.56
C ALA A 298 -10.62 -20.56 0.53
N GLU A 299 -9.39 -20.70 1.01
CA GLU A 299 -9.10 -21.54 2.16
C GLU A 299 -8.93 -20.71 3.43
N PHE A 300 -9.45 -21.22 4.52
CA PHE A 300 -9.34 -20.66 5.86
C PHE A 300 -8.19 -21.34 6.63
#